data_eea05b46f0ce8b9c574498ca525f708e
#
_entry.id   eea05b46f0ce8b9c574498ca525f708e
#
_cell.length_a   1.000
_cell.length_b   1.000
_cell.length_c   1.000
_cell.angle_alpha   90.00
_cell.angle_beta   90.00
_cell.angle_gamma   90.00
#
_symmetry.space_group_name_H-M   'P 1'
#
loop_
_entity.id
_entity.type
_entity.pdbx_description
1 polymer ?
#
loop_
_entity_poly.entity_id
_entity_poly.type
_entity_poly.pdbx_seq_one_letter_code
_entity_poly.pdbx_strand_id
1 'polypeptide(L)'
;MINLRVYGILATAENRILVSDEYIRGNFYTKFPGGGLEFGEGTRECLAREFMEELNLRVKVGEHLYTTDFFQMSAFNPEHQIISVYYWVHALEEIKAPIREVPYDFDEEQMKVYHATGETETFRLIPKEDFGEHTVSLPIDKVVASLIKNH
;
A
#
# COMPACT_ATOMS: atom_id res chain seq x y z
N MET A 1 11.07 18.09 6.87
CA MET A 1 11.79 16.84 6.50
C MET A 1 11.06 16.14 5.35
N ILE A 2 11.82 15.60 4.43
CA ILE A 2 11.27 14.84 3.32
C ILE A 2 11.22 13.36 3.71
N ASN A 3 10.05 12.76 3.59
CA ASN A 3 9.84 11.35 3.87
C ASN A 3 9.65 10.62 2.54
N LEU A 4 10.60 9.73 2.21
CA LEU A 4 10.56 8.92 1.00
C LEU A 4 9.84 7.60 1.28
N ARG A 5 8.85 7.28 0.46
CA ARG A 5 8.04 6.08 0.63
C ARG A 5 7.97 5.30 -0.68
N VAL A 6 7.79 3.98 -0.58
CA VAL A 6 7.74 3.11 -1.75
C VAL A 6 6.51 2.20 -1.64
N TYR A 7 5.73 2.13 -2.71
CA TYR A 7 4.49 1.36 -2.75
C TYR A 7 4.42 0.47 -3.97
N GLY A 8 3.66 -0.61 -3.86
CA GLY A 8 3.53 -1.59 -4.92
C GLY A 8 2.11 -1.79 -5.38
N ILE A 9 1.93 -1.86 -6.70
CA ILE A 9 0.68 -2.24 -7.32
C ILE A 9 0.79 -3.70 -7.73
N LEU A 10 0.21 -4.59 -6.93
CA LEU A 10 0.18 -6.01 -7.21
C LEU A 10 -1.15 -6.36 -7.86
N ALA A 11 -1.08 -6.78 -9.13
CA ALA A 11 -2.24 -7.29 -9.85
C ALA A 11 -2.14 -8.81 -9.92
N THR A 12 -3.23 -9.49 -9.59
CA THR A 12 -3.30 -10.95 -9.66
C THR A 12 -3.57 -11.43 -11.08
N ALA A 13 -3.43 -12.74 -11.29
CA ALA A 13 -3.76 -13.36 -12.60
C ALA A 13 -5.23 -13.11 -12.99
N GLU A 14 -6.13 -12.96 -12.01
CA GLU A 14 -7.54 -12.66 -12.23
C GLU A 14 -7.79 -11.15 -12.38
N ASN A 15 -6.72 -10.37 -12.54
CA ASN A 15 -6.79 -8.92 -12.73
C ASN A 15 -7.47 -8.19 -11.57
N ARG A 16 -7.07 -8.55 -10.34
CA ARG A 16 -7.49 -7.87 -9.11
C ARG A 16 -6.29 -7.19 -8.47
N ILE A 17 -6.52 -6.02 -7.90
CA ILE A 17 -5.48 -5.16 -7.31
C ILE A 17 -5.50 -5.32 -5.79
N LEU A 18 -4.30 -5.55 -5.21
CA LEU A 18 -4.13 -5.69 -3.77
C LEU A 18 -4.11 -4.32 -3.09
N VAL A 19 -4.96 -4.14 -2.08
CA VAL A 19 -4.97 -2.95 -1.24
C VAL A 19 -4.85 -3.32 0.22
N SER A 20 -4.31 -2.38 1.01
CA SER A 20 -4.21 -2.46 2.46
C SER A 20 -5.27 -1.56 3.08
N ASP A 21 -6.14 -2.14 3.89
CA ASP A 21 -7.09 -1.38 4.71
C ASP A 21 -6.45 -1.17 6.08
N GLU A 22 -6.23 0.08 6.45
CA GLU A 22 -5.49 0.43 7.66
C GLU A 22 -6.36 1.21 8.62
N TYR A 23 -6.19 0.90 9.91
CA TYR A 23 -6.81 1.62 11.00
C TYR A 23 -5.68 2.28 11.80
N ILE A 24 -5.58 3.59 11.72
CA ILE A 24 -4.46 4.36 12.28
C ILE A 24 -5.03 5.48 13.16
N ARG A 25 -4.76 5.39 14.46
CA ARG A 25 -5.13 6.44 15.44
C ARG A 25 -6.57 6.93 15.28
N GLY A 26 -7.51 5.99 15.17
CA GLY A 26 -8.94 6.28 15.07
C GLY A 26 -9.46 6.60 13.68
N ASN A 27 -8.63 6.54 12.64
CA ASN A 27 -9.04 6.83 11.26
C ASN A 27 -8.79 5.63 10.35
N PHE A 28 -9.67 5.46 9.36
CA PHE A 28 -9.56 4.39 8.38
C PHE A 28 -8.98 4.90 7.07
N TYR A 29 -8.06 4.13 6.49
CA TYR A 29 -7.43 4.44 5.21
C TYR A 29 -7.35 3.19 4.36
N THR A 30 -7.51 3.34 3.06
CA THR A 30 -7.18 2.28 2.09
C THR A 30 -6.01 2.78 1.26
N LYS A 31 -4.96 1.98 1.21
CA LYS A 31 -3.68 2.34 0.56
C LYS A 31 -3.16 1.19 -0.27
N PHE A 32 -2.13 1.46 -1.08
CA PHE A 32 -1.30 0.41 -1.64
C PHE A 32 -0.33 -0.12 -0.58
N PRO A 33 0.04 -1.41 -0.63
CA PRO A 33 1.06 -1.95 0.27
C PRO A 33 2.44 -1.31 0.01
N GLY A 34 3.19 -1.11 1.07
CA GLY A 34 4.53 -0.52 1.01
C GLY A 34 4.86 0.22 2.28
N GLY A 35 5.85 1.07 2.23
CA GLY A 35 6.26 1.84 3.41
C GLY A 35 7.47 2.72 3.20
N GLY A 36 8.07 3.15 4.30
CA GLY A 36 9.17 4.09 4.31
C GLY A 36 10.49 3.49 3.86
N LEU A 37 11.23 4.25 3.07
CA LEU A 37 12.59 3.88 2.67
C LEU A 37 13.52 3.99 3.89
N GLU A 38 14.33 2.96 4.11
CA GLU A 38 15.33 2.94 5.17
C GLU A 38 16.72 3.24 4.60
N PHE A 39 17.58 3.81 5.43
CA PHE A 39 18.96 4.03 5.06
C PHE A 39 19.65 2.71 4.73
N GLY A 40 20.36 2.66 3.61
CA GLY A 40 21.11 1.48 3.20
C GLY A 40 20.39 0.59 2.20
N GLU A 41 19.16 0.92 1.82
CA GLU A 41 18.42 0.14 0.82
C GLU A 41 18.01 1.00 -0.37
N GLY A 42 17.90 0.38 -1.53
CA GLY A 42 17.29 1.00 -2.70
C GLY A 42 15.77 0.88 -2.65
N THR A 43 15.08 1.58 -3.55
CA THR A 43 13.61 1.58 -3.56
C THR A 43 13.03 0.19 -3.84
N ARG A 44 13.66 -0.59 -4.71
CA ARG A 44 13.19 -1.95 -5.03
C ARG A 44 13.39 -2.91 -3.86
N GLU A 45 14.52 -2.81 -3.18
CA GLU A 45 14.80 -3.59 -1.97
C GLU A 45 13.83 -3.23 -0.85
N CYS A 46 13.54 -1.93 -0.68
CA CYS A 46 12.56 -1.44 0.28
C CYS A 46 11.20 -2.10 0.05
N LEU A 47 10.72 -2.08 -1.18
CA LEU A 47 9.39 -2.61 -1.49
C LEU A 47 9.33 -4.13 -1.26
N ALA A 48 10.35 -4.87 -1.66
CA ALA A 48 10.41 -6.30 -1.41
C ALA A 48 10.40 -6.60 0.09
N ARG A 49 11.12 -5.82 0.88
CA ARG A 49 11.15 -5.95 2.35
C ARG A 49 9.78 -5.67 2.96
N GLU A 50 9.11 -4.61 2.53
CA GLU A 50 7.78 -4.24 3.04
C GLU A 50 6.74 -5.33 2.75
N PHE A 51 6.76 -5.90 1.55
CA PHE A 51 5.85 -7.01 1.22
C PHE A 51 6.13 -8.24 2.10
N MET A 52 7.40 -8.52 2.40
CA MET A 52 7.74 -9.61 3.28
C MET A 52 7.27 -9.36 4.72
N GLU A 53 7.48 -8.14 5.23
CA GLU A 53 7.08 -7.78 6.59
C GLU A 53 5.56 -7.79 6.77
N GLU A 54 4.83 -7.22 5.82
CA GLU A 54 3.38 -7.05 5.95
C GLU A 54 2.57 -8.28 5.55
N LEU A 55 3.00 -8.98 4.52
CA LEU A 55 2.23 -10.06 3.89
C LEU A 55 2.91 -11.43 3.95
N ASN A 56 4.15 -11.48 4.41
CA ASN A 56 4.99 -12.67 4.33
C ASN A 56 4.99 -13.23 2.90
N LEU A 57 5.10 -12.34 1.92
CA LEU A 57 5.00 -12.64 0.50
C LEU A 57 6.26 -12.25 -0.23
N ARG A 58 6.86 -13.23 -0.94
CA ARG A 58 7.98 -12.95 -1.84
C ARG A 58 7.45 -12.38 -3.14
N VAL A 59 8.05 -11.27 -3.56
CA VAL A 59 7.63 -10.57 -4.77
C VAL A 59 8.81 -10.21 -5.65
N LYS A 60 8.54 -10.00 -6.92
CA LYS A 60 9.47 -9.38 -7.86
C LYS A 60 8.94 -7.97 -8.15
N VAL A 61 9.77 -6.98 -7.88
CA VAL A 61 9.44 -5.58 -8.19
C VAL A 61 9.63 -5.38 -9.69
N GLY A 62 8.59 -4.96 -10.35
CA GLY A 62 8.55 -4.80 -11.80
C GLY A 62 8.82 -3.37 -12.26
N GLU A 63 8.05 -2.92 -13.24
CA GLU A 63 8.25 -1.62 -13.86
C GLU A 63 7.84 -0.47 -12.94
N HIS A 64 8.58 0.62 -13.02
CA HIS A 64 8.22 1.87 -12.36
C HIS A 64 6.93 2.42 -12.98
N LEU A 65 6.01 2.87 -12.11
CA LEU A 65 4.74 3.45 -12.56
C LEU A 65 4.71 4.96 -12.34
N TYR A 66 5.08 5.44 -11.16
CA TYR A 66 4.91 6.85 -10.81
C TYR A 66 5.84 7.26 -9.68
N THR A 67 6.30 8.50 -9.72
CA THR A 67 6.98 9.17 -8.60
C THR A 67 6.30 10.52 -8.40
N THR A 68 6.00 10.86 -7.14
CA THR A 68 5.35 12.13 -6.80
C THR A 68 6.10 13.31 -7.42
N ASP A 69 5.39 14.16 -8.15
CA ASP A 69 5.95 15.34 -8.81
C ASP A 69 5.29 16.65 -8.39
N PHE A 70 4.57 16.63 -7.28
CA PHE A 70 3.94 17.82 -6.69
C PHE A 70 4.15 17.82 -5.17
N PHE A 71 3.93 18.97 -4.54
CA PHE A 71 4.05 19.06 -3.08
C PHE A 71 2.90 18.34 -2.40
N GLN A 72 3.24 17.44 -1.47
CA GLN A 72 2.26 16.77 -0.62
C GLN A 72 2.75 16.75 0.82
N MET A 73 2.02 17.40 1.70
CA MET A 73 2.26 17.30 3.14
C MET A 73 1.82 15.93 3.64
N SER A 74 2.54 15.37 4.61
CA SER A 74 2.14 14.11 5.24
C SER A 74 0.77 14.24 5.90
N ALA A 75 -0.07 13.21 5.74
CA ALA A 75 -1.35 13.12 6.45
C ALA A 75 -1.17 12.93 7.96
N PHE A 76 0.03 12.51 8.40
CA PHE A 76 0.30 12.13 9.78
C PHE A 76 1.22 13.09 10.52
N ASN A 77 1.97 13.92 9.81
CA ASN A 77 2.90 14.88 10.41
C ASN A 77 3.04 16.12 9.51
N PRO A 78 2.50 17.28 9.95
CA PRO A 78 2.50 18.49 9.13
C PRO A 78 3.90 19.10 8.89
N GLU A 79 4.92 18.60 9.59
CA GLU A 79 6.31 19.03 9.36
C GLU A 79 7.02 18.20 8.30
N HIS A 80 6.37 17.17 7.77
CA HIS A 80 6.93 16.27 6.78
C HIS A 80 6.27 16.46 5.43
N GLN A 81 7.09 16.39 4.39
CA GLN A 81 6.66 16.33 2.98
C GLN A 81 6.87 14.91 2.48
N ILE A 82 5.93 14.40 1.72
CA ILE A 82 5.98 13.03 1.20
C ILE A 82 6.39 13.03 -0.27
N ILE A 83 7.35 12.16 -0.60
CA ILE A 83 7.63 11.75 -1.97
C ILE A 83 7.49 10.24 -2.01
N SER A 84 6.62 9.75 -2.88
CA SER A 84 6.32 8.32 -2.99
C SER A 84 6.67 7.81 -4.38
N VAL A 85 7.26 6.62 -4.41
CA VAL A 85 7.66 5.92 -5.64
C VAL A 85 6.79 4.66 -5.75
N TYR A 86 6.20 4.44 -6.91
CA TYR A 86 5.28 3.32 -7.15
C TYR A 86 5.82 2.41 -8.24
N TYR A 87 5.77 1.11 -7.97
CA TYR A 87 6.17 0.06 -8.91
C TYR A 87 5.04 -0.96 -9.09
N TRP A 88 4.96 -1.53 -10.28
CA TRP A 88 4.23 -2.77 -10.46
C TRP A 88 4.96 -3.89 -9.73
N VAL A 89 4.20 -4.81 -9.14
CA VAL A 89 4.76 -5.90 -8.33
C VAL A 89 4.14 -7.23 -8.77
N HIS A 90 4.98 -8.25 -8.87
CA HIS A 90 4.57 -9.60 -9.24
C HIS A 90 4.79 -10.54 -8.06
N ALA A 91 3.74 -11.24 -7.63
CA ALA A 91 3.86 -12.24 -6.59
C ALA A 91 4.63 -13.46 -7.13
N LEU A 92 5.61 -13.92 -6.37
CA LEU A 92 6.40 -15.11 -6.72
C LEU A 92 5.82 -16.39 -6.13
N GLU A 93 4.77 -16.27 -5.34
CA GLU A 93 4.10 -17.36 -4.64
C GLU A 93 2.65 -16.95 -4.37
N GLU A 94 1.86 -17.88 -3.86
CA GLU A 94 0.47 -17.61 -3.50
C GLU A 94 0.40 -16.67 -2.30
N ILE A 95 -0.57 -15.75 -2.32
CA ILE A 95 -0.83 -14.85 -1.21
C ILE A 95 -1.47 -15.66 -0.09
N LYS A 96 -0.79 -15.75 1.07
CA LYS A 96 -1.25 -16.52 2.22
C LYS A 96 -1.91 -15.65 3.29
N ALA A 97 -1.69 -14.35 3.26
CA ALA A 97 -2.34 -13.43 4.20
C ALA A 97 -3.86 -13.48 4.01
N PRO A 98 -4.63 -13.33 5.08
CA PRO A 98 -6.10 -13.27 4.95
C PRO A 98 -6.52 -12.15 4.02
N ILE A 99 -7.37 -12.48 3.05
CA ILE A 99 -7.94 -11.51 2.10
C ILE A 99 -9.40 -11.33 2.46
N ARG A 100 -9.77 -10.10 2.78
CA ARG A 100 -11.13 -9.76 3.20
C ARG A 100 -11.99 -9.39 2.00
N GLU A 101 -13.30 -9.54 2.18
CA GLU A 101 -14.26 -9.19 1.13
C GLU A 101 -14.88 -7.81 1.36
N VAL A 102 -14.89 -7.35 2.60
CA VAL A 102 -15.40 -6.02 2.95
C VAL A 102 -14.27 -5.17 3.54
N PRO A 103 -14.32 -3.85 3.35
CA PRO A 103 -13.26 -2.98 3.88
C PRO A 103 -13.23 -2.98 5.41
N TYR A 104 -12.03 -2.89 5.95
CA TYR A 104 -11.77 -2.73 7.39
C TYR A 104 -12.32 -3.87 8.25
N ASP A 105 -12.31 -5.07 7.70
CA ASP A 105 -12.77 -6.28 8.38
C ASP A 105 -11.62 -6.92 9.18
N PHE A 106 -11.24 -6.26 10.26
CA PHE A 106 -10.14 -6.70 11.11
C PHE A 106 -10.58 -7.86 12.01
N ASP A 107 -9.73 -8.89 12.11
CA ASP A 107 -9.98 -9.99 13.03
C ASP A 107 -9.53 -9.62 14.45
N GLU A 108 -9.75 -10.55 15.40
CA GLU A 108 -9.43 -10.33 16.80
C GLU A 108 -7.93 -10.06 17.03
N GLU A 109 -7.05 -10.79 16.34
CA GLU A 109 -5.60 -10.60 16.47
C GLU A 109 -5.17 -9.25 15.92
N GLN A 110 -5.73 -8.82 14.80
CA GLN A 110 -5.45 -7.51 14.22
C GLN A 110 -5.93 -6.38 15.14
N MET A 111 -7.09 -6.54 15.77
CA MET A 111 -7.57 -5.56 16.74
C MET A 111 -6.74 -5.51 18.01
N LYS A 112 -6.14 -6.64 18.43
CA LYS A 112 -5.19 -6.64 19.55
C LYS A 112 -3.96 -5.80 19.21
N VAL A 113 -3.46 -5.92 17.98
CA VAL A 113 -2.33 -5.09 17.51
C VAL A 113 -2.71 -3.62 17.55
N TYR A 114 -3.91 -3.28 17.09
CA TYR A 114 -4.39 -1.90 17.13
C TYR A 114 -4.43 -1.34 18.55
N HIS A 115 -4.97 -2.10 19.49
CA HIS A 115 -5.07 -1.65 20.89
C HIS A 115 -3.67 -1.51 21.54
N ALA A 116 -2.69 -2.28 21.11
CA ALA A 116 -1.33 -2.21 21.63
C ALA A 116 -0.51 -1.08 21.01
N THR A 117 -0.70 -0.78 19.71
CA THR A 117 0.17 0.12 18.94
C THR A 117 -0.51 1.35 18.37
N GLY A 118 -1.84 1.35 18.28
CA GLY A 118 -2.62 2.41 17.62
C GLY A 118 -2.73 2.22 16.11
N GLU A 119 -2.20 1.14 15.57
CA GLU A 119 -2.25 0.87 14.13
C GLU A 119 -2.48 -0.61 13.87
N THR A 120 -3.22 -0.92 12.81
CA THR A 120 -3.36 -2.29 12.30
C THR A 120 -3.74 -2.24 10.82
N GLU A 121 -3.64 -3.40 10.15
CA GLU A 121 -3.98 -3.49 8.74
C GLU A 121 -4.55 -4.87 8.40
N THR A 122 -5.33 -4.90 7.34
CA THR A 122 -5.79 -6.12 6.68
C THR A 122 -5.86 -5.87 5.18
N PHE A 123 -6.11 -6.87 4.35
CA PHE A 123 -5.95 -6.76 2.91
C PHE A 123 -7.19 -7.17 2.16
N ARG A 124 -7.40 -6.54 0.98
CA ARG A 124 -8.45 -6.91 0.04
C ARG A 124 -7.87 -6.97 -1.37
N LEU A 125 -8.56 -7.71 -2.23
CA LEU A 125 -8.30 -7.73 -3.66
C LEU A 125 -9.51 -7.11 -4.37
N ILE A 126 -9.27 -6.04 -5.13
CA ILE A 126 -10.32 -5.29 -5.80
C ILE A 126 -10.24 -5.56 -7.29
N PRO A 127 -11.31 -6.03 -7.95
CA PRO A 127 -11.30 -6.17 -9.41
C PRO A 127 -10.88 -4.86 -10.08
N LYS A 128 -10.00 -4.95 -11.06
CA LYS A 128 -9.49 -3.75 -11.76
C LYS A 128 -10.62 -2.90 -12.33
N GLU A 129 -11.68 -3.53 -12.80
CA GLU A 129 -12.87 -2.85 -13.34
C GLU A 129 -13.57 -1.97 -12.31
N ASP A 130 -13.48 -2.34 -11.02
CA ASP A 130 -14.07 -1.59 -9.89
C ASP A 130 -13.08 -0.64 -9.23
N PHE A 131 -11.82 -0.67 -9.66
CA PHE A 131 -10.74 0.11 -9.06
C PHE A 131 -10.68 1.52 -9.65
N GLY A 132 -10.48 2.51 -8.80
CA GLY A 132 -10.35 3.89 -9.23
C GLY A 132 -9.95 4.80 -8.06
N GLU A 133 -10.03 6.10 -8.27
CA GLU A 133 -9.67 7.09 -7.24
C GLU A 133 -10.48 6.91 -5.96
N HIS A 134 -11.73 6.47 -6.09
CA HIS A 134 -12.62 6.24 -4.93
C HIS A 134 -12.17 5.07 -4.05
N THR A 135 -11.31 4.19 -4.56
CA THR A 135 -10.86 2.99 -3.84
C THR A 135 -9.83 3.32 -2.76
N VAL A 136 -9.02 4.35 -2.98
CA VAL A 136 -7.91 4.71 -2.09
C VAL A 136 -8.15 6.05 -1.43
N SER A 137 -7.52 6.26 -0.27
CA SER A 137 -7.84 7.40 0.62
C SER A 137 -6.94 8.61 0.43
N LEU A 138 -5.67 8.42 0.09
CA LEU A 138 -4.68 9.50 0.11
C LEU A 138 -4.48 10.12 -1.27
N PRO A 139 -4.16 11.44 -1.34
CA PRO A 139 -4.07 12.17 -2.62
C PRO A 139 -3.12 11.56 -3.64
N ILE A 140 -1.92 11.15 -3.24
CA ILE A 140 -0.93 10.58 -4.17
C ILE A 140 -1.45 9.24 -4.70
N ASP A 141 -2.01 8.41 -3.83
CA ASP A 141 -2.59 7.11 -4.23
C ASP A 141 -3.72 7.31 -5.25
N LYS A 142 -4.49 8.39 -5.13
CA LYS A 142 -5.57 8.70 -6.10
C LYS A 142 -5.03 9.00 -7.49
N VAL A 143 -3.91 9.68 -7.59
CA VAL A 143 -3.22 9.92 -8.88
C VAL A 143 -2.82 8.58 -9.49
N VAL A 144 -2.21 7.70 -8.69
CA VAL A 144 -1.79 6.37 -9.14
C VAL A 144 -2.98 5.51 -9.55
N ALA A 145 -4.05 5.53 -8.78
CA ALA A 145 -5.29 4.80 -9.12
C ALA A 145 -5.83 5.21 -10.49
N SER A 146 -5.77 6.49 -10.81
CA SER A 146 -6.17 7.01 -12.12
C SER A 146 -5.27 6.45 -13.24
N LEU A 147 -3.96 6.36 -12.99
CA LEU A 147 -3.01 5.79 -13.95
C LEU A 147 -3.26 4.29 -14.19
N ILE A 148 -3.57 3.56 -13.14
CA ILE A 148 -3.87 2.12 -13.23
C ILE A 148 -5.10 1.89 -14.09
N LYS A 149 -6.13 2.71 -13.92
CA LYS A 149 -7.40 2.60 -14.65
C LYS A 149 -7.19 2.69 -16.16
N ASN A 150 -6.20 3.49 -16.58
CA ASN A 150 -5.89 3.74 -17.98
C ASN A 150 -4.78 2.84 -18.54
N HIS A 151 -4.35 1.86 -17.76
CA HIS A 151 -3.19 1.02 -18.13
C HIS A 151 -3.57 -0.29 -18.81
#